data_565dadb8820e871a4258a54ff64caf58
#
_entry.id   565dadb8820e871a4258a54ff64caf58
#
_cell.length_a   1.000
_cell.length_b   1.000
_cell.length_c   1.000
_cell.angle_alpha   90.00
_cell.angle_beta   90.00
_cell.angle_gamma   90.00
#
_symmetry.space_group_name_H-M   'P 1'
#
loop_
_entity.id
_entity.type
_entity.pdbx_description
1 polymer ?
#
loop_
_entity_poly.entity_id
_entity_poly.type
_entity_poly.pdbx_seq_one_letter_code
_entity_poly.pdbx_strand_id
1 'polypeptide(L)'
;MNSSRLLISRQSHRLFRRSPSSSSPVTSSAPPRSTAHRIVTRPSSSSSSNSSAAAFSSAQPTAAGTAILLTAAALLYTTTTNAKNNEASLCSVAPRLGAEPTMLSPATEPKTGILFPRLCNGMTFVGCGVRVKYGFVKVYAVGTYMDPLAMSVIKDQSKPQLQKALLDPNYPRTIRIVMNRNLSIEKYTAAIIEALEPRMKGQDLESLEEFKKLNPPVDLIQGAEMEMTVRGDTLLYKNAVGGIGQIRSGVFTSALCDVFYGAEAVSPGHLEDVLKGIKKL
;
A
#
# COMPACT_ATOMS: atom_id res chain seq x y z
N MET A 1 34.56 55.57 -17.79
CA MET A 1 34.38 56.51 -16.67
C MET A 1 33.53 55.82 -15.64
N ASN A 2 34.18 55.45 -14.55
CA ASN A 2 33.74 55.46 -13.16
C ASN A 2 32.49 54.64 -12.79
N SER A 3 32.40 53.89 -11.76
CA SER A 3 33.29 53.65 -10.60
C SER A 3 32.71 52.47 -9.80
N SER A 4 33.62 51.68 -9.28
CA SER A 4 33.47 50.66 -8.26
C SER A 4 32.74 51.17 -6.99
N ARG A 5 31.92 50.35 -6.33
CA ARG A 5 31.80 50.33 -4.87
C ARG A 5 31.61 48.93 -4.34
N LEU A 6 32.68 48.42 -3.76
CA LEU A 6 32.69 47.37 -2.76
C LEU A 6 31.91 47.83 -1.52
N LEU A 7 31.07 46.99 -0.94
CA LEU A 7 30.62 47.09 0.43
C LEU A 7 30.86 45.79 1.17
N ILE A 8 31.88 45.85 1.98
CA ILE A 8 32.27 44.88 3.02
C ILE A 8 31.25 45.00 4.15
N SER A 9 30.60 43.93 4.53
CA SER A 9 29.81 43.85 5.75
C SER A 9 30.37 42.81 6.72
N ARG A 10 30.63 43.29 7.89
CA ARG A 10 31.36 42.75 9.01
C ARG A 10 30.71 41.51 9.60
N GLN A 11 31.55 40.51 9.88
CA GLN A 11 31.28 39.42 10.82
C GLN A 11 31.15 39.97 12.24
N SER A 12 30.09 39.58 12.92
CA SER A 12 29.94 39.75 14.36
C SER A 12 30.10 38.40 15.04
N HIS A 13 31.25 38.16 15.63
CA HIS A 13 31.49 37.09 16.58
C HIS A 13 30.68 37.34 17.86
N ARG A 14 29.75 36.46 18.21
CA ARG A 14 29.19 36.36 19.54
C ARG A 14 29.83 35.18 20.27
N LEU A 15 30.65 35.54 21.26
CA LEU A 15 31.21 34.68 22.27
C LEU A 15 30.11 34.06 23.12
N PHE A 16 30.05 32.74 23.14
CA PHE A 16 29.16 31.99 24.04
C PHE A 16 29.86 31.76 25.36
N ARG A 17 29.39 32.47 26.41
CA ARG A 17 29.82 32.38 27.81
C ARG A 17 29.36 31.04 28.39
N ARG A 18 30.30 30.21 28.81
CA ARG A 18 30.07 29.02 29.66
C ARG A 18 29.70 29.45 31.08
N SER A 19 28.65 28.87 31.64
CA SER A 19 28.34 28.90 33.07
C SER A 19 28.59 27.51 33.69
N PRO A 20 29.04 27.44 34.95
CA PRO A 20 29.54 26.21 35.52
C PRO A 20 28.46 25.34 36.15
N SER A 21 28.73 24.05 36.14
CA SER A 21 27.99 22.97 36.76
C SER A 21 27.96 23.08 38.30
N SER A 22 26.77 22.94 38.88
CA SER A 22 26.61 22.66 40.32
C SER A 22 26.22 21.17 40.47
N SER A 23 27.11 20.45 41.09
CA SER A 23 26.94 19.10 41.59
C SER A 23 26.11 19.11 42.88
N SER A 24 25.11 18.23 42.98
CA SER A 24 24.46 17.89 44.26
C SER A 24 24.39 16.36 44.42
N PRO A 25 24.49 15.85 45.67
CA PRO A 25 24.89 14.48 45.93
C PRO A 25 23.71 13.47 45.88
N VAL A 26 24.10 12.28 45.51
CA VAL A 26 23.28 11.06 45.49
C VAL A 26 23.02 10.60 46.91
N THR A 27 21.76 10.51 47.32
CA THR A 27 21.32 9.73 48.48
C THR A 27 20.80 8.39 48.03
N SER A 28 21.53 7.37 48.38
CA SER A 28 21.20 5.95 48.31
C SER A 28 20.05 5.62 49.27
N SER A 29 18.95 5.08 48.81
CA SER A 29 18.00 4.37 49.65
C SER A 29 17.68 3.00 49.03
N ALA A 30 18.03 1.97 49.78
CA ALA A 30 17.80 0.57 49.47
C ALA A 30 16.30 0.20 49.48
N PRO A 31 15.85 -0.80 48.70
CA PRO A 31 14.48 -1.26 48.74
C PRO A 31 14.25 -2.27 49.88
N PRO A 32 13.03 -2.35 50.44
CA PRO A 32 12.69 -3.33 51.47
C PRO A 32 12.46 -4.71 50.88
N ARG A 33 13.00 -5.71 51.57
CA ARG A 33 12.73 -7.14 51.38
C ARG A 33 11.23 -7.40 51.58
N SER A 34 10.60 -8.01 50.59
CA SER A 34 9.29 -8.60 50.74
C SER A 34 9.38 -10.12 50.79
N THR A 35 8.74 -10.60 51.80
CA THR A 35 8.62 -11.95 52.35
C THR A 35 8.02 -12.93 51.35
N ALA A 36 8.65 -14.09 51.24
CA ALA A 36 8.14 -15.25 50.49
C ALA A 36 6.90 -15.85 51.20
N HIS A 37 5.78 -15.89 50.52
CA HIS A 37 4.69 -16.80 50.86
C HIS A 37 4.76 -18.02 49.94
N ARG A 38 5.13 -19.11 50.59
CA ARG A 38 5.11 -20.49 50.13
C ARG A 38 3.61 -20.94 50.09
N ILE A 39 3.05 -21.17 48.92
CA ILE A 39 1.78 -21.84 48.78
C ILE A 39 2.00 -23.26 48.28
N VAL A 40 1.48 -24.15 49.08
CA VAL A 40 1.50 -25.59 49.05
C VAL A 40 0.77 -26.12 47.80
N THR A 41 1.43 -27.01 47.11
CA THR A 41 0.91 -27.88 46.07
C THR A 41 -0.05 -28.94 46.71
N ARG A 42 -1.19 -29.11 46.09
CA ARG A 42 -2.01 -30.32 46.31
C ARG A 42 -2.41 -30.89 44.96
N PRO A 43 -2.16 -32.18 44.72
CA PRO A 43 -2.59 -32.88 43.51
C PRO A 43 -3.97 -33.56 43.78
N SER A 44 -4.83 -33.51 42.80
CA SER A 44 -6.00 -34.39 42.74
C SER A 44 -6.16 -34.80 41.28
N SER A 45 -5.77 -36.01 40.94
CA SER A 45 -6.47 -37.30 40.74
C SER A 45 -7.59 -37.20 39.69
N SER A 46 -7.28 -37.77 38.51
CA SER A 46 -7.91 -38.87 37.78
C SER A 46 -9.43 -38.99 37.74
N SER A 47 -9.96 -38.99 36.51
CA SER A 47 -10.98 -39.93 35.98
C SER A 47 -11.08 -39.67 34.48
N SER A 48 -10.63 -40.47 33.60
CA SER A 48 -11.05 -41.74 32.98
C SER A 48 -12.45 -41.71 32.37
N SER A 49 -12.46 -42.10 31.08
CA SER A 49 -13.54 -42.67 30.25
C SER A 49 -14.46 -41.62 29.59
N ASN A 50 -14.70 -41.62 28.27
CA ASN A 50 -15.10 -42.75 27.44
C ASN A 50 -14.86 -42.50 25.97
N SER A 51 -14.37 -43.47 25.32
CA SER A 51 -14.42 -43.75 23.92
C SER A 51 -15.82 -43.75 23.34
N SER A 52 -16.05 -43.10 22.24
CA SER A 52 -17.08 -43.48 21.26
C SER A 52 -16.55 -43.20 19.85
N ALA A 53 -16.00 -44.28 19.30
CA ALA A 53 -15.74 -44.39 17.89
C ALA A 53 -17.09 -44.52 17.17
N ALA A 54 -17.45 -43.52 16.39
CA ALA A 54 -18.49 -43.66 15.37
C ALA A 54 -17.82 -43.87 14.04
N ALA A 55 -17.73 -45.14 13.65
CA ALA A 55 -17.41 -45.52 12.29
C ALA A 55 -18.52 -45.03 11.34
N PHE A 56 -18.24 -44.12 10.46
CA PHE A 56 -19.11 -43.87 9.33
C PHE A 56 -18.54 -44.63 8.09
N SER A 57 -19.32 -45.66 7.79
CA SER A 57 -19.28 -46.52 6.65
C SER A 57 -19.24 -45.75 5.34
N SER A 58 -18.25 -46.13 4.52
CA SER A 58 -18.18 -45.86 3.10
C SER A 58 -19.37 -46.48 2.35
N ALA A 59 -20.24 -45.67 1.80
CA ALA A 59 -21.15 -46.10 0.77
C ALA A 59 -20.83 -45.36 -0.52
N GLN A 60 -20.22 -46.08 -1.45
CA GLN A 60 -20.17 -45.67 -2.85
C GLN A 60 -21.56 -45.88 -3.49
N PRO A 61 -22.10 -44.95 -4.24
CA PRO A 61 -23.16 -45.28 -5.22
C PRO A 61 -22.54 -45.67 -6.54
N THR A 62 -22.87 -46.87 -6.94
CA THR A 62 -22.68 -47.50 -8.24
C THR A 62 -23.21 -46.62 -9.39
N ALA A 63 -22.44 -46.64 -10.47
CA ALA A 63 -22.80 -46.08 -11.76
C ALA A 63 -24.09 -46.73 -12.30
N ALA A 64 -25.07 -45.89 -12.65
CA ALA A 64 -26.12 -46.24 -13.59
C ALA A 64 -26.18 -45.10 -14.62
N GLY A 65 -25.84 -45.48 -15.84
CA GLY A 65 -25.82 -44.61 -16.98
C GLY A 65 -27.21 -44.11 -17.38
N THR A 66 -27.25 -42.84 -17.73
CA THR A 66 -28.31 -42.29 -18.54
C THR A 66 -27.67 -41.41 -19.60
N ALA A 67 -27.61 -41.98 -20.80
CA ALA A 67 -27.23 -41.27 -22.01
C ALA A 67 -28.33 -40.26 -22.33
N ILE A 68 -28.04 -38.97 -22.21
CA ILE A 68 -28.91 -37.90 -22.75
C ILE A 68 -28.39 -37.55 -24.14
N LEU A 69 -29.16 -37.99 -25.15
CA LEU A 69 -29.04 -37.60 -26.54
C LEU A 69 -29.22 -36.07 -26.65
N LEU A 70 -28.13 -35.34 -26.94
CA LEU A 70 -28.17 -33.96 -27.40
C LEU A 70 -28.53 -33.96 -28.90
N THR A 71 -29.79 -33.72 -29.20
CA THR A 71 -30.25 -33.39 -30.57
C THR A 71 -29.87 -31.92 -30.84
N ALA A 72 -28.84 -31.75 -31.68
CA ALA A 72 -28.51 -30.48 -32.27
C ALA A 72 -29.56 -30.07 -33.30
N ALA A 73 -30.46 -29.16 -32.96
CA ALA A 73 -31.32 -28.49 -33.92
C ALA A 73 -30.53 -27.34 -34.55
N ALA A 74 -29.97 -27.57 -35.72
CA ALA A 74 -29.43 -26.54 -36.58
C ALA A 74 -30.60 -25.75 -37.20
N LEU A 75 -30.89 -24.57 -36.68
CA LEU A 75 -31.79 -23.62 -37.35
C LEU A 75 -30.99 -22.91 -38.47
N LEU A 76 -31.16 -23.39 -39.67
CA LEU A 76 -30.80 -22.69 -40.91
C LEU A 76 -31.72 -21.50 -41.10
N TYR A 77 -31.28 -20.30 -40.72
CA TYR A 77 -31.89 -19.06 -41.15
C TYR A 77 -31.38 -18.74 -42.56
N THR A 78 -32.18 -19.08 -43.55
CA THR A 78 -32.03 -18.54 -44.90
C THR A 78 -32.61 -17.13 -44.94
N THR A 79 -31.77 -16.13 -44.82
CA THR A 79 -32.14 -14.76 -45.15
C THR A 79 -32.01 -14.56 -46.64
N THR A 80 -33.14 -14.50 -47.33
CA THR A 80 -33.28 -14.00 -48.71
C THR A 80 -32.83 -12.53 -48.74
N THR A 81 -31.69 -12.29 -49.37
CA THR A 81 -31.21 -10.94 -49.65
C THR A 81 -32.03 -10.32 -50.78
N ASN A 82 -32.90 -9.39 -50.45
CA ASN A 82 -33.52 -8.49 -51.40
C ASN A 82 -32.53 -7.36 -51.69
N ALA A 83 -31.82 -7.47 -52.79
CA ALA A 83 -30.94 -6.44 -53.29
C ALA A 83 -31.77 -5.26 -53.81
N LYS A 84 -31.87 -4.21 -53.02
CA LYS A 84 -32.17 -2.86 -53.49
C LYS A 84 -31.05 -1.95 -53.05
N ASN A 85 -30.41 -1.39 -54.05
CA ASN A 85 -29.35 -0.41 -53.99
C ASN A 85 -29.65 0.71 -52.97
N ASN A 86 -28.93 0.71 -51.88
CA ASN A 86 -28.66 1.91 -51.11
C ASN A 86 -27.15 2.00 -51.01
N GLU A 87 -26.57 2.96 -51.66
CA GLU A 87 -25.20 3.40 -51.42
C GLU A 87 -25.04 3.75 -49.95
N ALA A 88 -24.66 2.75 -49.17
CA ALA A 88 -24.20 3.00 -47.81
C ALA A 88 -22.86 3.71 -47.91
N SER A 89 -22.90 5.02 -47.70
CA SER A 89 -21.75 5.84 -47.40
C SER A 89 -20.91 5.08 -46.37
N LEU A 90 -19.82 4.50 -46.81
CA LEU A 90 -18.77 3.97 -45.96
C LEU A 90 -18.21 5.17 -45.18
N CYS A 91 -18.76 5.40 -44.00
CA CYS A 91 -18.08 6.22 -43.00
C CYS A 91 -16.71 5.57 -42.71
N SER A 92 -15.74 5.96 -43.50
CA SER A 92 -14.34 5.73 -43.21
C SER A 92 -14.04 6.41 -41.91
N VAL A 93 -14.18 5.68 -40.81
CA VAL A 93 -13.65 6.11 -39.51
C VAL A 93 -12.15 5.94 -39.59
N ALA A 94 -11.51 6.93 -40.19
CA ALA A 94 -10.05 7.08 -40.03
C ALA A 94 -9.75 7.02 -38.52
N PRO A 95 -8.77 6.18 -38.08
CA PRO A 95 -8.36 6.21 -36.69
C PRO A 95 -7.86 7.61 -36.43
N ARG A 96 -8.59 8.38 -35.61
CA ARG A 96 -8.12 9.67 -35.10
C ARG A 96 -6.89 9.36 -34.26
N LEU A 97 -5.70 9.58 -34.83
CA LEU A 97 -4.48 9.72 -34.05
C LEU A 97 -4.68 10.93 -33.13
N GLY A 98 -4.97 10.65 -31.88
CA GLY A 98 -5.28 11.71 -30.91
C GLY A 98 -6.56 11.41 -30.12
N ALA A 99 -6.92 10.13 -29.91
CA ALA A 99 -7.95 9.80 -28.95
C ALA A 99 -7.51 10.35 -27.58
N GLU A 100 -8.22 11.39 -27.10
CA GLU A 100 -8.15 11.82 -25.72
C GLU A 100 -8.20 10.59 -24.82
N PRO A 101 -7.32 10.48 -23.81
CA PRO A 101 -7.33 9.31 -22.92
C PRO A 101 -8.71 9.24 -22.27
N THR A 102 -9.50 8.27 -22.73
CA THR A 102 -10.82 8.04 -22.14
C THR A 102 -10.63 7.76 -20.65
N MET A 103 -11.59 8.12 -19.81
CA MET A 103 -11.53 7.89 -18.36
C MET A 103 -11.28 6.40 -18.00
N LEU A 104 -11.49 5.48 -18.94
CA LEU A 104 -11.27 4.05 -18.81
C LEU A 104 -9.82 3.62 -19.09
N SER A 105 -9.04 4.44 -19.80
CA SER A 105 -7.64 4.11 -20.11
C SER A 105 -6.79 4.15 -18.83
N PRO A 106 -5.92 3.13 -18.60
CA PRO A 106 -5.03 3.13 -17.45
C PRO A 106 -4.09 4.33 -17.48
N ALA A 107 -3.71 4.80 -16.30
CA ALA A 107 -2.68 5.83 -16.18
C ALA A 107 -1.29 5.20 -16.37
N THR A 108 -0.41 5.86 -17.09
CA THR A 108 0.97 5.41 -17.30
C THR A 108 1.92 6.20 -16.42
N GLU A 109 2.77 5.52 -15.64
CA GLU A 109 3.87 6.17 -14.95
C GLU A 109 4.97 6.53 -15.99
N PRO A 110 5.30 7.82 -16.19
CA PRO A 110 6.06 8.26 -17.36
C PRO A 110 7.51 7.80 -17.40
N LYS A 111 8.12 7.48 -16.26
CA LYS A 111 9.54 7.08 -16.19
C LYS A 111 9.75 5.57 -16.39
N THR A 112 8.74 4.75 -16.10
CA THR A 112 8.84 3.27 -16.16
C THR A 112 7.94 2.66 -17.22
N GLY A 113 6.91 3.38 -17.68
CA GLY A 113 5.88 2.87 -18.58
C GLY A 113 4.87 1.94 -17.89
N ILE A 114 4.96 1.77 -16.57
CA ILE A 114 4.06 0.91 -15.81
C ILE A 114 2.65 1.50 -15.80
N LEU A 115 1.67 0.63 -16.05
CA LEU A 115 0.26 0.99 -16.14
C LEU A 115 -0.45 0.82 -14.80
N PHE A 116 -1.25 1.82 -14.44
CA PHE A 116 -2.11 1.81 -13.26
C PHE A 116 -3.58 1.88 -13.72
N PRO A 117 -4.42 0.88 -13.40
CA PRO A 117 -5.86 0.94 -13.70
C PRO A 117 -6.48 2.16 -13.00
N ARG A 118 -7.60 2.66 -13.53
CA ARG A 118 -8.28 3.82 -12.95
C ARG A 118 -9.00 3.51 -11.64
N LEU A 119 -9.28 2.24 -11.39
CA LEU A 119 -9.94 1.76 -10.17
C LEU A 119 -9.13 0.64 -9.55
N CYS A 120 -9.02 0.65 -8.23
CA CYS A 120 -8.41 -0.41 -7.42
C CYS A 120 -9.13 -0.48 -6.07
N ASN A 121 -9.59 -1.67 -5.66
CA ASN A 121 -10.30 -1.90 -4.39
C ASN A 121 -11.49 -0.94 -4.15
N GLY A 122 -12.23 -0.58 -5.21
CA GLY A 122 -13.34 0.38 -5.16
C GLY A 122 -12.92 1.85 -5.04
N MET A 123 -11.62 2.14 -5.11
CA MET A 123 -11.06 3.48 -5.00
C MET A 123 -10.59 4.00 -6.35
N THR A 124 -10.63 5.32 -6.52
CA THR A 124 -10.24 6.02 -7.75
C THR A 124 -8.75 6.37 -7.74
N PHE A 125 -8.08 6.16 -8.87
CA PHE A 125 -6.68 6.54 -9.07
C PHE A 125 -6.51 8.05 -8.98
N VAL A 126 -5.51 8.49 -8.19
CA VAL A 126 -5.22 9.92 -7.98
C VAL A 126 -3.82 10.34 -8.43
N GLY A 127 -2.87 9.42 -8.50
CA GLY A 127 -1.53 9.75 -8.97
C GLY A 127 -0.55 8.61 -8.84
N CYS A 128 0.57 8.71 -9.56
CA CYS A 128 1.65 7.72 -9.51
C CYS A 128 3.03 8.36 -9.55
N GLY A 129 4.04 7.55 -9.28
CA GLY A 129 5.43 7.94 -9.40
C GLY A 129 6.36 6.77 -9.22
N VAL A 130 7.66 7.02 -9.21
CA VAL A 130 8.68 5.99 -9.12
C VAL A 130 9.57 6.19 -7.90
N ARG A 131 9.89 5.11 -7.19
CA ARG A 131 10.95 5.11 -6.20
C ARG A 131 12.29 4.91 -6.89
N VAL A 132 13.17 5.89 -6.73
CA VAL A 132 14.54 5.84 -7.22
C VAL A 132 15.49 5.66 -6.04
N LYS A 133 16.43 4.72 -6.13
CA LYS A 133 17.51 4.51 -5.17
C LYS A 133 18.85 4.88 -5.83
N TYR A 134 19.79 5.41 -5.06
CA TYR A 134 21.10 5.84 -5.56
C TYR A 134 21.04 6.84 -6.74
N GLY A 135 19.99 7.67 -6.81
CA GLY A 135 19.83 8.69 -7.86
C GLY A 135 19.37 8.20 -9.23
N PHE A 136 19.60 6.94 -9.59
CA PHE A 136 19.31 6.42 -10.94
C PHE A 136 18.57 5.08 -10.98
N VAL A 137 18.59 4.28 -9.92
CA VAL A 137 17.98 2.94 -9.91
C VAL A 137 16.48 3.05 -9.66
N LYS A 138 15.67 2.87 -10.69
CA LYS A 138 14.21 2.78 -10.60
C LYS A 138 13.82 1.42 -10.01
N VAL A 139 13.39 1.38 -8.75
CA VAL A 139 13.11 0.12 -8.02
C VAL A 139 11.70 -0.36 -8.31
N TYR A 140 10.70 0.50 -8.08
CA TYR A 140 9.29 0.20 -8.33
C TYR A 140 8.51 1.47 -8.67
N ALA A 141 7.39 1.31 -9.36
CA ALA A 141 6.39 2.34 -9.48
C ALA A 141 5.37 2.22 -8.34
N VAL A 142 4.85 3.34 -7.89
CA VAL A 142 3.84 3.43 -6.85
C VAL A 142 2.66 4.27 -7.34
N GLY A 143 1.44 3.76 -7.16
CA GLY A 143 0.19 4.45 -7.46
C GLY A 143 -0.68 4.57 -6.22
N THR A 144 -1.34 5.70 -6.07
CA THR A 144 -2.31 5.94 -4.99
C THR A 144 -3.72 5.97 -5.55
N TYR A 145 -4.61 5.31 -4.84
CA TYR A 145 -6.05 5.32 -5.05
C TYR A 145 -6.73 5.81 -3.78
N MET A 146 -7.73 6.65 -3.92
CA MET A 146 -8.47 7.19 -2.78
C MET A 146 -9.96 6.93 -2.90
N ASP A 147 -10.60 6.80 -1.75
CA ASP A 147 -12.05 6.73 -1.66
C ASP A 147 -12.69 8.02 -2.23
N PRO A 148 -13.68 7.92 -3.14
CA PRO A 148 -14.30 9.10 -3.75
C PRO A 148 -14.94 10.06 -2.74
N LEU A 149 -15.50 9.53 -1.64
CA LEU A 149 -16.09 10.37 -0.59
C LEU A 149 -15.00 11.11 0.18
N ALA A 150 -13.90 10.42 0.52
CA ALA A 150 -12.74 11.06 1.14
C ALA A 150 -12.18 12.18 0.26
N MET A 151 -12.08 11.95 -1.05
CA MET A 151 -11.61 12.97 -2.00
C MET A 151 -12.52 14.17 -2.05
N SER A 152 -13.84 13.99 -2.05
CA SER A 152 -14.80 15.10 -2.10
C SER A 152 -14.65 16.07 -0.92
N VAL A 153 -14.19 15.57 0.23
CA VAL A 153 -13.96 16.39 1.43
C VAL A 153 -12.66 17.20 1.36
N ILE A 154 -11.64 16.68 0.68
CA ILE A 154 -10.29 17.26 0.75
C ILE A 154 -9.86 18.01 -0.53
N LYS A 155 -10.51 17.79 -1.68
CA LYS A 155 -10.06 18.30 -2.99
C LYS A 155 -9.89 19.82 -3.07
N ASP A 156 -10.73 20.58 -2.36
CA ASP A 156 -10.72 22.04 -2.39
C ASP A 156 -9.75 22.66 -1.38
N GLN A 157 -9.04 21.83 -0.62
CA GLN A 157 -8.07 22.29 0.37
C GLN A 157 -6.79 22.82 -0.28
N SER A 158 -6.06 23.68 0.44
CA SER A 158 -4.74 24.15 0.04
C SER A 158 -3.73 22.98 0.00
N LYS A 159 -2.64 23.13 -0.78
CA LYS A 159 -1.62 22.06 -0.89
C LYS A 159 -1.09 21.57 0.46
N PRO A 160 -0.75 22.43 1.46
CA PRO A 160 -0.32 21.97 2.78
C PRO A 160 -1.40 21.21 3.55
N GLN A 161 -2.67 21.64 3.44
CA GLN A 161 -3.80 20.96 4.08
C GLN A 161 -4.08 19.60 3.44
N LEU A 162 -3.98 19.49 2.11
CA LEU A 162 -4.06 18.21 1.39
C LEU A 162 -2.96 17.25 1.84
N GLN A 163 -1.71 17.72 1.96
CA GLN A 163 -0.63 16.89 2.45
C GLN A 163 -0.89 16.42 3.88
N LYS A 164 -1.39 17.31 4.75
CA LYS A 164 -1.80 16.93 6.11
C LYS A 164 -2.93 15.89 6.11
N ALA A 165 -3.92 16.02 5.23
CA ALA A 165 -4.99 15.03 5.07
C ALA A 165 -4.45 13.69 4.56
N LEU A 166 -3.42 13.69 3.70
CA LEU A 166 -2.75 12.47 3.25
C LEU A 166 -1.93 11.78 4.36
N LEU A 167 -1.57 12.45 5.44
CA LEU A 167 -0.94 11.84 6.61
C LEU A 167 -1.95 11.17 7.55
N ASP A 168 -3.23 11.57 7.47
CA ASP A 168 -4.28 11.02 8.31
C ASP A 168 -4.79 9.69 7.72
N PRO A 169 -4.62 8.54 8.41
CA PRO A 169 -5.08 7.24 7.92
C PRO A 169 -6.62 7.09 7.88
N ASN A 170 -7.36 8.02 8.48
CA ASN A 170 -8.83 8.01 8.43
C ASN A 170 -9.40 8.35 7.04
N TYR A 171 -8.60 8.90 6.14
CA TYR A 171 -8.98 9.02 4.74
C TYR A 171 -8.60 7.74 3.98
N PRO A 172 -9.57 6.86 3.63
CA PRO A 172 -9.28 5.55 3.06
C PRO A 172 -8.53 5.64 1.73
N ARG A 173 -7.50 4.81 1.59
CA ARG A 173 -6.68 4.78 0.37
C ARG A 173 -6.02 3.42 0.15
N THR A 174 -5.72 3.14 -1.10
CA THR A 174 -4.88 2.01 -1.50
C THR A 174 -3.59 2.53 -2.13
N ILE A 175 -2.47 2.02 -1.66
CA ILE A 175 -1.14 2.23 -2.24
C ILE A 175 -0.79 0.95 -2.99
N ARG A 176 -0.66 1.03 -4.31
CA ARG A 176 -0.28 -0.09 -5.17
C ARG A 176 1.17 0.09 -5.60
N ILE A 177 1.97 -0.93 -5.37
CA ILE A 177 3.38 -0.98 -5.76
C ILE A 177 3.52 -2.02 -6.86
N VAL A 178 4.20 -1.65 -7.95
CA VAL A 178 4.52 -2.53 -9.07
C VAL A 178 6.02 -2.54 -9.28
N MET A 179 6.65 -3.71 -9.18
CA MET A 179 8.10 -3.84 -9.29
C MET A 179 8.60 -3.51 -10.69
N ASN A 180 9.57 -2.59 -10.82
CA ASN A 180 10.20 -2.24 -12.08
C ASN A 180 11.41 -3.14 -12.40
N ARG A 181 11.85 -3.94 -11.45
CA ARG A 181 12.99 -4.87 -11.56
C ARG A 181 12.84 -6.01 -10.55
N ASN A 182 13.57 -7.09 -10.78
CA ASN A 182 13.63 -8.18 -9.83
C ASN A 182 14.29 -7.73 -8.53
N LEU A 183 13.74 -8.18 -7.40
CA LEU A 183 14.24 -7.88 -6.06
C LEU A 183 13.89 -9.05 -5.13
N SER A 184 14.78 -9.44 -4.21
CA SER A 184 14.39 -10.42 -3.20
C SER A 184 13.38 -9.83 -2.22
N ILE A 185 12.44 -10.65 -1.76
CA ILE A 185 11.40 -10.24 -0.83
C ILE A 185 11.99 -9.71 0.48
N GLU A 186 13.10 -10.29 0.95
CA GLU A 186 13.77 -9.85 2.17
C GLU A 186 14.27 -8.41 2.03
N LYS A 187 14.86 -8.05 0.87
CA LYS A 187 15.33 -6.69 0.59
C LYS A 187 14.18 -5.71 0.48
N TYR A 188 13.06 -6.14 -0.11
CA TYR A 188 11.84 -5.32 -0.16
C TYR A 188 11.29 -5.08 1.24
N THR A 189 11.08 -6.15 2.01
CA THR A 189 10.54 -6.09 3.37
C THR A 189 11.44 -5.28 4.29
N ALA A 190 12.76 -5.52 4.26
CA ALA A 190 13.72 -4.76 5.03
C ALA A 190 13.67 -3.25 4.69
N ALA A 191 13.56 -2.90 3.40
CA ALA A 191 13.50 -1.49 2.99
C ALA A 191 12.20 -0.78 3.41
N ILE A 192 11.09 -1.51 3.53
CA ILE A 192 9.84 -0.95 4.06
C ILE A 192 9.95 -0.79 5.59
N ILE A 193 10.49 -1.77 6.31
CA ILE A 193 10.68 -1.70 7.75
C ILE A 193 11.67 -0.60 8.11
N GLU A 194 12.80 -0.48 7.42
CA GLU A 194 13.78 0.61 7.60
C GLU A 194 13.13 2.00 7.45
N ALA A 195 12.12 2.11 6.60
CA ALA A 195 11.37 3.34 6.44
C ALA A 195 10.30 3.56 7.53
N LEU A 196 9.68 2.50 8.05
CA LEU A 196 8.61 2.55 9.06
C LEU A 196 9.14 2.75 10.48
N GLU A 197 10.15 1.99 10.87
CA GLU A 197 10.65 1.91 12.25
C GLU A 197 10.96 3.29 12.88
N PRO A 198 11.72 4.20 12.26
CA PRO A 198 11.99 5.52 12.82
C PRO A 198 10.73 6.36 12.99
N ARG A 199 9.72 6.16 12.15
CA ARG A 199 8.43 6.86 12.19
C ARG A 199 7.52 6.35 13.29
N MET A 200 7.66 5.10 13.66
CA MET A 200 6.92 4.48 14.77
C MET A 200 7.49 4.83 16.16
N LYS A 201 8.69 5.42 16.21
CA LYS A 201 9.32 5.90 17.45
C LYS A 201 9.41 4.83 18.55
N GLY A 202 9.67 3.60 18.17
CA GLY A 202 9.76 2.46 19.09
C GLY A 202 8.42 1.96 19.64
N GLN A 203 7.28 2.44 19.13
CA GLN A 203 5.97 1.98 19.52
C GLN A 203 5.52 0.84 18.59
N ASP A 204 4.78 -0.13 19.15
CA ASP A 204 4.09 -1.21 18.40
C ASP A 204 5.00 -1.93 17.38
N LEU A 205 6.18 -2.34 17.85
CA LEU A 205 7.15 -3.08 16.99
C LEU A 205 6.62 -4.46 16.58
N GLU A 206 5.61 -4.99 17.29
CA GLU A 206 4.98 -6.26 16.96
C GLU A 206 4.33 -6.21 15.56
N SER A 207 3.72 -5.10 15.19
CA SER A 207 3.14 -4.90 13.87
C SER A 207 4.16 -4.96 12.73
N LEU A 208 5.44 -4.63 12.98
CA LEU A 208 6.53 -4.83 12.01
C LEU A 208 6.83 -6.32 11.81
N GLU A 209 6.79 -7.11 12.87
CA GLU A 209 6.99 -8.56 12.79
C GLU A 209 5.78 -9.24 12.10
N GLU A 210 4.56 -8.75 12.33
CA GLU A 210 3.39 -9.19 11.58
C GLU A 210 3.55 -8.88 10.08
N PHE A 211 4.00 -7.68 9.73
CA PHE A 211 4.24 -7.32 8.33
C PHE A 211 5.28 -8.23 7.67
N LYS A 212 6.35 -8.62 8.38
CA LYS A 212 7.32 -9.59 7.86
C LYS A 212 6.68 -10.93 7.54
N LYS A 213 5.82 -11.44 8.44
CA LYS A 213 5.13 -12.73 8.27
C LYS A 213 4.17 -12.75 7.08
N LEU A 214 3.62 -11.59 6.70
CA LEU A 214 2.74 -11.46 5.53
C LEU A 214 3.48 -11.56 4.19
N ASN A 215 4.80 -11.46 4.19
CA ASN A 215 5.63 -11.58 3.00
C ASN A 215 6.24 -12.98 2.92
N PRO A 216 5.74 -13.88 2.04
CA PRO A 216 6.31 -15.20 1.86
C PRO A 216 7.72 -15.10 1.24
N PRO A 217 8.61 -16.09 1.48
CA PRO A 217 9.99 -16.08 0.99
C PRO A 217 10.07 -16.39 -0.52
N VAL A 218 9.51 -15.50 -1.33
CA VAL A 218 9.46 -15.61 -2.80
C VAL A 218 10.05 -14.33 -3.40
N ASP A 219 10.96 -14.49 -4.37
CA ASP A 219 11.54 -13.36 -5.06
C ASP A 219 10.49 -12.57 -5.88
N LEU A 220 10.55 -11.25 -5.76
CA LEU A 220 9.72 -10.36 -6.54
C LEU A 220 10.31 -10.21 -7.94
N ILE A 221 9.60 -10.70 -8.93
CA ILE A 221 9.95 -10.47 -10.33
C ILE A 221 9.50 -9.08 -10.79
N GLN A 222 10.05 -8.60 -11.89
CA GLN A 222 9.53 -7.39 -12.55
C GLN A 222 8.05 -7.58 -12.88
N GLY A 223 7.24 -6.57 -12.56
CA GLY A 223 5.79 -6.62 -12.70
C GLY A 223 5.05 -7.20 -11.48
N ALA A 224 5.76 -7.76 -10.49
CA ALA A 224 5.11 -8.20 -9.24
C ALA A 224 4.43 -7.02 -8.54
N GLU A 225 3.23 -7.26 -8.01
CA GLU A 225 2.35 -6.24 -7.47
C GLU A 225 2.03 -6.48 -6.00
N MET A 226 2.06 -5.44 -5.20
CA MET A 226 1.61 -5.43 -3.81
C MET A 226 0.62 -4.28 -3.61
N GLU A 227 -0.38 -4.51 -2.77
CA GLU A 227 -1.40 -3.51 -2.45
C GLU A 227 -1.50 -3.32 -0.93
N MET A 228 -1.47 -2.08 -0.50
CA MET A 228 -1.59 -1.65 0.89
C MET A 228 -2.82 -0.75 1.01
N THR A 229 -3.92 -1.29 1.54
CA THR A 229 -5.16 -0.51 1.75
C THR A 229 -5.26 -0.08 3.20
N VAL A 230 -5.22 1.23 3.43
CA VAL A 230 -5.31 1.86 4.75
C VAL A 230 -6.73 2.37 4.98
N ARG A 231 -7.28 2.02 6.14
CA ARG A 231 -8.58 2.51 6.64
C ARG A 231 -8.49 2.70 8.16
N GLY A 232 -8.22 3.93 8.60
CA GLY A 232 -8.00 4.22 10.01
C GLY A 232 -6.81 3.46 10.58
N ASP A 233 -7.02 2.69 11.62
CA ASP A 233 -6.02 1.85 12.28
C ASP A 233 -5.73 0.52 11.56
N THR A 234 -6.42 0.26 10.46
CA THR A 234 -6.36 -1.03 9.77
C THR A 234 -5.61 -0.92 8.45
N LEU A 235 -4.58 -1.75 8.28
CA LEU A 235 -3.94 -2.05 7.01
C LEU A 235 -4.44 -3.40 6.50
N LEU A 236 -5.01 -3.43 5.30
CA LEU A 236 -5.20 -4.64 4.52
C LEU A 236 -4.06 -4.74 3.50
N TYR A 237 -3.26 -5.78 3.60
CA TYR A 237 -2.10 -6.00 2.75
C TYR A 237 -2.30 -7.21 1.83
N LYS A 238 -2.14 -6.99 0.53
CA LYS A 238 -2.07 -8.04 -0.48
C LYS A 238 -0.64 -8.16 -0.98
N ASN A 239 -0.04 -9.30 -0.77
CA ASN A 239 1.35 -9.57 -1.18
C ASN A 239 1.46 -9.99 -2.66
N ALA A 240 2.68 -10.13 -3.15
CA ALA A 240 2.96 -10.40 -4.56
C ALA A 240 2.45 -11.74 -5.09
N VAL A 241 2.16 -12.70 -4.23
CA VAL A 241 1.60 -14.02 -4.60
C VAL A 241 0.07 -14.07 -4.40
N GLY A 242 -0.57 -12.94 -4.11
CA GLY A 242 -2.02 -12.83 -3.93
C GLY A 242 -2.51 -13.18 -2.53
N GLY A 243 -1.64 -13.50 -1.58
CA GLY A 243 -2.01 -13.67 -0.17
C GLY A 243 -2.46 -12.35 0.44
N ILE A 244 -3.52 -12.40 1.25
CA ILE A 244 -4.09 -11.23 1.91
C ILE A 244 -3.91 -11.38 3.41
N GLY A 245 -3.40 -10.33 4.06
CA GLY A 245 -3.28 -10.23 5.50
C GLY A 245 -3.75 -8.87 6.01
N GLN A 246 -3.95 -8.79 7.32
CA GLN A 246 -4.42 -7.58 7.97
C GLN A 246 -3.54 -7.27 9.19
N ILE A 247 -3.21 -6.00 9.37
CA ILE A 247 -2.54 -5.47 10.56
C ILE A 247 -3.45 -4.41 11.16
N ARG A 248 -3.67 -4.47 12.47
CA ARG A 248 -4.44 -3.46 13.21
C ARG A 248 -3.54 -2.67 14.12
N SER A 249 -3.11 -1.51 13.65
CA SER A 249 -2.23 -0.59 14.37
C SER A 249 -2.35 0.81 13.81
N GLY A 250 -2.85 1.73 14.61
CA GLY A 250 -2.89 3.16 14.26
C GLY A 250 -1.49 3.77 14.14
N VAL A 251 -0.52 3.27 14.89
CA VAL A 251 0.89 3.68 14.80
C VAL A 251 1.49 3.25 13.47
N PHE A 252 1.28 1.99 13.08
CA PHE A 252 1.77 1.45 11.82
C PHE A 252 1.14 2.16 10.61
N THR A 253 -0.18 2.32 10.59
CA THR A 253 -0.87 2.98 9.47
C THR A 253 -0.50 4.45 9.34
N SER A 254 -0.31 5.16 10.45
CA SER A 254 0.17 6.55 10.44
C SER A 254 1.61 6.65 9.94
N ALA A 255 2.50 5.75 10.39
CA ALA A 255 3.87 5.67 9.92
C ALA A 255 3.92 5.34 8.41
N LEU A 256 3.07 4.42 7.94
CA LEU A 256 2.96 4.08 6.51
C LEU A 256 2.51 5.27 5.66
N CYS A 257 1.53 6.04 6.13
CA CYS A 257 1.12 7.28 5.47
C CYS A 257 2.29 8.28 5.41
N ASP A 258 3.07 8.42 6.46
CA ASP A 258 4.23 9.33 6.49
C ASP A 258 5.35 8.85 5.54
N VAL A 259 5.56 7.54 5.37
CA VAL A 259 6.52 6.98 4.40
C VAL A 259 6.21 7.43 2.97
N PHE A 260 4.94 7.52 2.58
CA PHE A 260 4.56 7.85 1.20
C PHE A 260 4.17 9.31 0.99
N TYR A 261 3.70 10.01 2.04
CA TYR A 261 3.13 11.37 1.92
C TYR A 261 3.77 12.39 2.86
N GLY A 262 4.71 11.98 3.71
CA GLY A 262 5.43 12.84 4.64
C GLY A 262 6.44 13.77 3.97
N ALA A 263 7.12 14.56 4.78
CA ALA A 263 8.16 15.47 4.31
C ALA A 263 9.34 14.72 3.66
N GLU A 264 9.67 13.53 4.19
CA GLU A 264 10.69 12.63 3.68
C GLU A 264 10.06 11.43 2.96
N ALA A 265 9.13 11.72 2.04
CA ALA A 265 8.46 10.68 1.27
C ALA A 265 9.46 9.88 0.42
N VAL A 266 9.33 8.54 0.40
CA VAL A 266 10.21 7.63 -0.36
C VAL A 266 10.16 7.87 -1.87
N SER A 267 9.14 8.56 -2.36
CA SER A 267 8.97 8.97 -3.75
C SER A 267 8.35 10.38 -3.81
N PRO A 268 9.16 11.45 -3.76
CA PRO A 268 8.64 12.83 -3.80
C PRO A 268 7.81 13.13 -5.04
N GLY A 269 8.22 12.61 -6.21
CA GLY A 269 7.47 12.78 -7.46
C GLY A 269 6.08 12.13 -7.43
N HIS A 270 5.93 11.01 -6.73
CA HIS A 270 4.63 10.38 -6.47
C HIS A 270 3.73 11.30 -5.62
N LEU A 271 4.26 11.82 -4.51
CA LEU A 271 3.52 12.76 -3.65
C LEU A 271 3.01 13.98 -4.43
N GLU A 272 3.89 14.56 -5.25
CA GLU A 272 3.49 15.72 -6.07
C GLU A 272 2.40 15.38 -7.07
N ASP A 273 2.45 14.22 -7.72
CA ASP A 273 1.44 13.79 -8.69
C ASP A 273 0.10 13.50 -8.01
N VAL A 274 0.12 12.85 -6.83
CA VAL A 274 -1.08 12.62 -6.00
C VAL A 274 -1.74 13.93 -5.61
N LEU A 275 -0.96 14.92 -5.12
CA LEU A 275 -1.48 16.24 -4.75
C LEU A 275 -2.12 16.99 -5.95
N LYS A 276 -1.54 16.83 -7.15
CA LYS A 276 -2.11 17.37 -8.39
C LYS A 276 -3.36 16.62 -8.83
N GLY A 277 -3.33 15.29 -8.71
CA GLY A 277 -4.43 14.41 -9.13
C GLY A 277 -5.70 14.65 -8.33
N ILE A 278 -5.60 14.75 -6.99
CA ILE A 278 -6.75 15.06 -6.13
C ILE A 278 -7.45 16.36 -6.54
N LYS A 279 -6.70 17.37 -6.97
CA LYS A 279 -7.25 18.67 -7.39
C LYS A 279 -7.89 18.67 -8.78
N LYS A 280 -7.62 17.64 -9.61
CA LYS A 280 -8.17 17.53 -10.96
C LYS A 280 -9.48 16.76 -11.02
N LEU A 281 -9.80 16.03 -9.96
CA LEU A 281 -11.01 15.22 -9.78
C LEU A 281 -12.10 16.03 -9.05
#